data_baf40cdcb191a13342af0506d7a16275
#
_entry.id   baf40cdcb191a13342af0506d7a16275
#
_cell.length_a   1.000
_cell.length_b   1.000
_cell.length_c   1.000
_cell.angle_alpha   90.00
_cell.angle_beta   90.00
_cell.angle_gamma   90.00
#
_symmetry.space_group_name_H-M   'P 1'
#
loop_
_entity.id
_entity.type
_entity.pdbx_description
1 polymer ?
#
loop_
_entity_poly.entity_id
_entity_poly.type
_entity_poly.pdbx_seq_one_letter_code
_entity_poly.pdbx_strand_id
1 'polypeptide(L)'
;MSVQTYLQDIASKAVLSSSEKSSIAISIDTLSSRLDAWFGKDITEKFRFGSSTRDTILPRSIDAHSDIDYMIVFCESQYKPQTYIDRLKRFAENKYSSSDIVQSYPTAVLSLNHIKFDLVPAVISSYRVYQIPAPDSNYLDWIDTYPNGFNRQITEVNRQHNNHIKPMVRIIKYWNVKNDYVFNSFSLEQHLVNNVYLHASFKEYVYTAFDNLNVAWDAAQWRKDKVARAKQIINNIRQYERNNMPDSAESEIKKLIPPIS
;
A
#
# COMPACT_ATOMS: atom_id res chain seq x y z
N MET A 1 10.53 21.22 -18.60
CA MET A 1 10.31 21.18 -17.11
C MET A 1 11.51 20.49 -16.48
N SER A 2 11.92 20.85 -15.24
CA SER A 2 13.03 20.08 -14.63
C SER A 2 12.54 18.72 -14.12
N VAL A 3 13.44 17.73 -14.00
CA VAL A 3 13.11 16.42 -13.40
C VAL A 3 12.55 16.60 -11.98
N GLN A 4 13.12 17.51 -11.19
CA GLN A 4 12.63 17.84 -9.85
C GLN A 4 11.16 18.28 -9.88
N THR A 5 10.80 19.23 -10.74
CA THR A 5 9.43 19.75 -10.85
C THR A 5 8.48 18.68 -11.38
N TYR A 6 8.92 17.87 -12.33
CA TYR A 6 8.14 16.75 -12.87
C TYR A 6 7.78 15.72 -11.77
N LEU A 7 8.78 15.29 -10.98
CA LEU A 7 8.55 14.33 -9.91
C LEU A 7 7.65 14.89 -8.80
N GLN A 8 7.75 16.19 -8.50
CA GLN A 8 6.85 16.86 -7.56
C GLN A 8 5.40 16.90 -8.07
N ASP A 9 5.19 17.16 -9.36
CA ASP A 9 3.86 17.09 -9.99
C ASP A 9 3.27 15.67 -9.89
N ILE A 10 4.04 14.65 -10.25
CA ILE A 10 3.61 13.24 -10.11
C ILE A 10 3.27 12.91 -8.66
N ALA A 11 4.11 13.30 -7.70
CA ALA A 11 3.88 13.06 -6.28
C ALA A 11 2.58 13.70 -5.77
N SER A 12 2.23 14.88 -6.29
CA SER A 12 1.00 15.60 -5.95
C SER A 12 -0.25 14.94 -6.54
N LYS A 13 -0.15 14.34 -7.72
CA LYS A 13 -1.22 13.60 -8.40
C LYS A 13 -1.41 12.18 -7.85
N ALA A 14 -0.38 11.61 -7.25
CA ALA A 14 -0.43 10.29 -6.63
C ALA A 14 -1.06 10.29 -5.21
N VAL A 15 -1.94 11.24 -4.92
CA VAL A 15 -2.66 11.39 -3.65
C VAL A 15 -4.15 11.30 -3.90
N LEU A 16 -4.88 10.64 -3.01
CA LEU A 16 -6.33 10.66 -3.04
C LEU A 16 -6.86 12.10 -3.02
N SER A 17 -7.74 12.43 -3.94
CA SER A 17 -8.44 13.71 -3.96
C SER A 17 -9.32 13.91 -2.72
N SER A 18 -9.74 15.13 -2.45
CA SER A 18 -10.64 15.42 -1.34
C SER A 18 -11.99 14.70 -1.48
N SER A 19 -12.50 14.56 -2.71
CA SER A 19 -13.74 13.83 -3.00
C SER A 19 -13.57 12.33 -2.75
N GLU A 20 -12.47 11.70 -3.17
CA GLU A 20 -12.19 10.30 -2.88
C GLU A 20 -12.07 10.04 -1.38
N LYS A 21 -11.33 10.91 -0.66
CA LYS A 21 -11.20 10.82 0.81
C LYS A 21 -12.56 10.90 1.50
N SER A 22 -13.43 11.82 1.07
CA SER A 22 -14.77 11.97 1.64
C SER A 22 -15.65 10.75 1.36
N SER A 23 -15.65 10.25 0.12
CA SER A 23 -16.41 9.06 -0.26
C SER A 23 -15.94 7.80 0.50
N ILE A 24 -14.63 7.64 0.68
CA ILE A 24 -14.03 6.56 1.47
C ILE A 24 -14.44 6.68 2.93
N ALA A 25 -14.40 7.88 3.52
CA ALA A 25 -14.80 8.11 4.91
C ALA A 25 -16.27 7.71 5.15
N ILE A 26 -17.20 8.14 4.28
CA ILE A 26 -18.61 7.76 4.36
C ILE A 26 -18.78 6.23 4.29
N SER A 27 -18.02 5.57 3.40
CA SER A 27 -18.08 4.12 3.26
C SER A 27 -17.55 3.40 4.49
N ILE A 28 -16.49 3.93 5.14
CA ILE A 28 -15.95 3.40 6.39
C ILE A 28 -16.98 3.52 7.53
N ASP A 29 -17.60 4.68 7.67
CA ASP A 29 -18.62 4.90 8.70
C ASP A 29 -19.85 3.99 8.49
N THR A 30 -20.26 3.80 7.24
CA THR A 30 -21.34 2.88 6.88
C THR A 30 -20.96 1.43 7.18
N LEU A 31 -19.74 1.01 6.80
CA LEU A 31 -19.23 -0.33 7.10
C LEU A 31 -19.17 -0.57 8.61
N SER A 32 -18.62 0.39 9.35
CA SER A 32 -18.53 0.33 10.81
C SER A 32 -19.90 0.15 11.47
N SER A 33 -20.89 0.95 11.08
CA SER A 33 -22.25 0.86 11.64
C SER A 33 -22.94 -0.46 11.30
N ARG A 34 -22.75 -0.96 10.07
CA ARG A 34 -23.30 -2.26 9.66
C ARG A 34 -22.65 -3.44 10.38
N LEU A 35 -21.35 -3.37 10.65
CA LEU A 35 -20.62 -4.37 11.45
C LEU A 35 -21.16 -4.42 12.89
N ASP A 36 -21.38 -3.25 13.53
CA ASP A 36 -21.97 -3.19 14.87
C ASP A 36 -23.38 -3.80 14.91
N ALA A 37 -24.22 -3.44 13.94
CA ALA A 37 -25.57 -3.96 13.87
C ALA A 37 -25.63 -5.47 13.58
N TRP A 38 -24.63 -6.03 12.89
CA TRP A 38 -24.59 -7.45 12.53
C TRP A 38 -23.96 -8.33 13.59
N PHE A 39 -22.79 -7.93 14.11
CA PHE A 39 -22.01 -8.75 15.03
C PHE A 39 -22.25 -8.39 16.50
N GLY A 40 -22.66 -7.14 16.79
CA GLY A 40 -22.91 -6.70 18.18
C GLY A 40 -21.73 -6.98 19.09
N LYS A 41 -21.96 -7.84 20.09
CA LYS A 41 -20.96 -8.21 21.11
C LYS A 41 -19.92 -9.23 20.63
N ASP A 42 -20.10 -9.78 19.44
CA ASP A 42 -19.15 -10.79 18.90
C ASP A 42 -17.82 -10.16 18.45
N ILE A 43 -17.78 -8.83 18.30
CA ILE A 43 -16.55 -8.09 17.96
C ILE A 43 -16.21 -7.10 19.08
N THR A 44 -14.92 -6.95 19.36
CA THR A 44 -14.41 -6.01 20.38
C THR A 44 -13.90 -4.72 19.78
N GLU A 45 -13.24 -4.83 18.63
CA GLU A 45 -12.61 -3.69 17.96
C GLU A 45 -12.79 -3.81 16.44
N LYS A 46 -12.76 -2.66 15.80
CA LYS A 46 -12.68 -2.56 14.34
C LYS A 46 -12.02 -1.26 13.96
N PHE A 47 -11.06 -1.32 13.04
CA PHE A 47 -10.28 -0.16 12.65
C PHE A 47 -9.58 -0.33 11.31
N ARG A 48 -9.23 0.80 10.70
CA ARG A 48 -8.38 0.83 9.51
C ARG A 48 -6.92 0.59 9.86
N PHE A 49 -6.20 -0.02 8.95
CA PHE A 49 -4.75 -0.12 9.00
C PHE A 49 -4.16 -0.06 7.58
N GLY A 50 -2.93 -0.46 7.40
CA GLY A 50 -2.33 -0.54 6.07
C GLY A 50 -2.00 0.81 5.44
N SER A 51 -1.92 0.83 4.10
CA SER A 51 -1.45 1.99 3.33
C SER A 51 -2.33 3.22 3.47
N SER A 52 -3.64 3.03 3.73
CA SER A 52 -4.61 4.11 3.91
C SER A 52 -4.39 4.93 5.18
N THR A 53 -3.79 4.33 6.21
CA THR A 53 -3.47 5.01 7.48
C THR A 53 -2.08 5.65 7.47
N ARG A 54 -1.25 5.31 6.47
CA ARG A 54 0.11 5.84 6.30
C ARG A 54 0.22 6.96 5.28
N ASP A 55 -0.87 7.34 4.60
CA ASP A 55 -0.90 8.27 3.47
C ASP A 55 -0.03 7.80 2.27
N THR A 56 0.09 6.49 2.09
CA THR A 56 0.82 5.87 0.99
C THR A 56 -0.06 5.07 0.03
N ILE A 57 -1.36 5.07 0.26
CA ILE A 57 -2.37 4.54 -0.68
C ILE A 57 -2.36 5.36 -1.96
N LEU A 58 -2.49 4.69 -3.11
CA LEU A 58 -2.63 5.33 -4.41
C LEU A 58 -4.11 5.46 -4.79
N PRO A 59 -4.51 6.51 -5.55
CA PRO A 59 -5.83 6.59 -6.17
C PRO A 59 -6.13 5.37 -7.05
N ARG A 60 -7.38 4.93 -7.11
CA ARG A 60 -7.77 3.78 -7.96
C ARG A 60 -7.60 4.03 -9.46
N SER A 61 -7.58 5.28 -9.89
CA SER A 61 -7.21 5.66 -11.26
C SER A 61 -5.75 5.31 -11.60
N ILE A 62 -4.88 5.20 -10.58
CA ILE A 62 -3.47 4.82 -10.71
C ILE A 62 -3.29 3.33 -10.44
N ASP A 63 -3.91 2.83 -9.37
CA ASP A 63 -3.83 1.43 -8.93
C ASP A 63 -5.23 0.88 -8.69
N ALA A 64 -5.75 0.12 -9.65
CA ALA A 64 -7.07 -0.51 -9.55
C ALA A 64 -7.19 -1.51 -8.37
N HIS A 65 -6.06 -1.95 -7.81
CA HIS A 65 -5.99 -2.84 -6.65
C HIS A 65 -5.89 -2.11 -5.31
N SER A 66 -5.86 -0.76 -5.34
CA SER A 66 -5.90 0.02 -4.08
C SER A 66 -7.15 -0.32 -3.26
N ASP A 67 -6.92 -0.61 -2.00
CA ASP A 67 -7.89 -1.09 -1.01
C ASP A 67 -7.75 -0.36 0.33
N ILE A 68 -8.75 -0.57 1.17
CA ILE A 68 -8.74 -0.16 2.57
C ILE A 68 -8.68 -1.43 3.42
N ASP A 69 -7.53 -1.67 4.01
CA ASP A 69 -7.38 -2.71 5.01
C ASP A 69 -8.21 -2.36 6.25
N TYR A 70 -9.18 -3.23 6.60
CA TYR A 70 -10.07 -3.01 7.73
C TYR A 70 -10.07 -4.23 8.64
N MET A 71 -9.54 -4.08 9.84
CA MET A 71 -9.47 -5.15 10.83
C MET A 71 -10.75 -5.25 11.62
N ILE A 72 -11.24 -6.47 11.82
CA ILE A 72 -12.40 -6.79 12.65
C ILE A 72 -11.92 -7.81 13.70
N VAL A 73 -11.87 -7.38 14.96
CA VAL A 73 -11.38 -8.20 16.08
C VAL A 73 -12.54 -8.90 16.76
N PHE A 74 -12.55 -10.23 16.71
CA PHE A 74 -13.57 -11.04 17.33
C PHE A 74 -13.26 -11.31 18.82
N CYS A 75 -14.30 -11.38 19.64
CA CYS A 75 -14.18 -11.68 21.09
C CYS A 75 -13.68 -13.09 21.34
N GLU A 76 -14.21 -14.07 20.57
CA GLU A 76 -13.89 -15.48 20.73
C GLU A 76 -12.71 -15.83 19.82
N SER A 77 -11.74 -16.57 20.35
CA SER A 77 -10.54 -17.00 19.62
C SER A 77 -10.47 -18.51 19.38
N GLN A 78 -11.57 -19.24 19.70
CA GLN A 78 -11.58 -20.71 19.69
C GLN A 78 -11.83 -21.34 18.31
N TYR A 79 -12.27 -20.55 17.33
CA TYR A 79 -12.57 -21.07 16.00
C TYR A 79 -11.35 -21.01 15.08
N LYS A 80 -11.38 -21.82 14.02
CA LYS A 80 -10.37 -21.76 12.96
C LYS A 80 -10.52 -20.48 12.14
N PRO A 81 -9.43 -19.97 11.53
CA PRO A 81 -9.44 -18.75 10.72
C PRO A 81 -10.56 -18.71 9.67
N GLN A 82 -10.79 -19.82 8.96
CA GLN A 82 -11.82 -19.91 7.93
C GLN A 82 -13.22 -19.57 8.45
N THR A 83 -13.54 -19.97 9.70
CA THR A 83 -14.84 -19.65 10.30
C THR A 83 -15.09 -18.14 10.38
N TYR A 84 -14.06 -17.35 10.72
CA TYR A 84 -14.18 -15.90 10.79
C TYR A 84 -14.26 -15.25 9.41
N ILE A 85 -13.51 -15.77 8.45
CA ILE A 85 -13.58 -15.32 7.05
C ILE A 85 -15.00 -15.59 6.51
N ASP A 86 -15.58 -16.77 6.75
CA ASP A 86 -16.93 -17.12 6.34
C ASP A 86 -18.00 -16.24 7.02
N ARG A 87 -17.78 -15.85 8.28
CA ARG A 87 -18.65 -14.92 9.01
C ARG A 87 -18.63 -13.51 8.35
N LEU A 88 -17.44 -13.01 8.00
CA LEU A 88 -17.30 -11.74 7.31
C LEU A 88 -17.87 -11.77 5.90
N LYS A 89 -17.68 -12.88 5.18
CA LYS A 89 -18.27 -13.08 3.86
C LYS A 89 -19.80 -13.07 3.92
N ARG A 90 -20.42 -13.84 4.82
CA ARG A 90 -21.90 -13.83 5.02
C ARG A 90 -22.43 -12.45 5.43
N PHE A 91 -21.69 -11.70 6.26
CA PHE A 91 -22.02 -10.31 6.58
C PHE A 91 -22.03 -9.45 5.31
N ALA A 92 -20.99 -9.52 4.51
CA ALA A 92 -20.85 -8.73 3.30
C ALA A 92 -21.94 -9.09 2.28
N GLU A 93 -22.19 -10.37 2.02
CA GLU A 93 -23.26 -10.86 1.14
C GLU A 93 -24.67 -10.37 1.56
N ASN A 94 -24.92 -10.31 2.86
CA ASN A 94 -26.21 -9.84 3.39
C ASN A 94 -26.37 -8.31 3.32
N LYS A 95 -25.32 -7.56 3.68
CA LYS A 95 -25.40 -6.10 3.82
C LYS A 95 -25.00 -5.34 2.56
N TYR A 96 -24.40 -6.01 1.58
CA TYR A 96 -23.89 -5.43 0.33
C TYR A 96 -24.23 -6.33 -0.86
N SER A 97 -25.49 -6.78 -0.94
CA SER A 97 -25.99 -7.77 -1.93
C SER A 97 -25.77 -7.38 -3.41
N SER A 98 -25.57 -6.09 -3.70
CA SER A 98 -25.27 -5.57 -5.04
C SER A 98 -23.77 -5.38 -5.31
N SER A 99 -22.90 -5.73 -4.35
CA SER A 99 -21.45 -5.56 -4.44
C SER A 99 -20.79 -6.89 -4.76
N ASP A 100 -19.64 -6.83 -5.39
CA ASP A 100 -18.81 -8.00 -5.62
C ASP A 100 -18.08 -8.39 -4.33
N ILE A 101 -18.26 -9.65 -3.90
CA ILE A 101 -17.70 -10.18 -2.66
C ILE A 101 -16.92 -11.43 -3.00
N VAL A 102 -15.60 -11.37 -2.77
CA VAL A 102 -14.69 -12.46 -3.07
C VAL A 102 -13.89 -12.81 -1.81
N GLN A 103 -13.67 -14.09 -1.59
CA GLN A 103 -12.67 -14.51 -0.62
C GLN A 103 -11.30 -14.44 -1.28
N SER A 104 -10.42 -13.64 -0.68
CA SER A 104 -8.99 -13.59 -1.01
C SER A 104 -8.20 -13.86 0.26
N TYR A 105 -7.93 -15.14 0.52
CA TYR A 105 -7.27 -15.54 1.76
C TYR A 105 -6.04 -14.67 2.05
N PRO A 106 -5.88 -14.12 3.23
CA PRO A 106 -6.64 -14.40 4.49
C PRO A 106 -7.82 -13.43 4.75
N THR A 107 -8.41 -12.80 3.75
CA THR A 107 -9.42 -11.75 3.89
C THR A 107 -10.73 -12.09 3.17
N ALA A 108 -11.80 -11.38 3.53
CA ALA A 108 -12.99 -11.24 2.71
C ALA A 108 -12.95 -9.87 2.02
N VAL A 109 -12.92 -9.85 0.69
CA VAL A 109 -12.86 -8.62 -0.12
C VAL A 109 -14.25 -8.14 -0.44
N LEU A 110 -14.57 -6.91 -0.07
CA LEU A 110 -15.80 -6.21 -0.42
C LEU A 110 -15.48 -5.12 -1.45
N SER A 111 -15.91 -5.30 -2.68
CA SER A 111 -15.69 -4.34 -3.77
C SER A 111 -16.87 -3.38 -3.90
N LEU A 112 -16.66 -2.11 -3.55
CA LEU A 112 -17.56 -1.02 -3.89
C LEU A 112 -17.11 -0.34 -5.18
N ASN A 113 -17.99 0.43 -5.82
CA ASN A 113 -17.68 1.07 -7.11
C ASN A 113 -16.41 1.95 -7.05
N HIS A 114 -16.20 2.67 -5.94
CA HIS A 114 -15.12 3.64 -5.79
C HIS A 114 -13.95 3.15 -4.94
N ILE A 115 -14.10 2.07 -4.15
CA ILE A 115 -13.05 1.51 -3.29
C ILE A 115 -13.29 0.03 -2.98
N LYS A 116 -12.25 -0.70 -2.66
CA LYS A 116 -12.30 -2.04 -2.08
C LYS A 116 -11.99 -1.99 -0.60
N PHE A 117 -12.61 -2.90 0.16
CA PHE A 117 -12.24 -3.18 1.54
C PHE A 117 -11.72 -4.59 1.65
N ASP A 118 -10.54 -4.74 2.21
CA ASP A 118 -10.03 -6.01 2.67
C ASP A 118 -10.44 -6.19 4.14
N LEU A 119 -11.49 -6.97 4.37
CA LEU A 119 -12.01 -7.26 5.70
C LEU A 119 -11.15 -8.36 6.32
N VAL A 120 -10.28 -7.98 7.25
CA VAL A 120 -9.31 -8.87 7.88
C VAL A 120 -9.85 -9.31 9.24
N PRO A 121 -10.23 -10.59 9.42
CA PRO A 121 -10.62 -11.07 10.73
C PRO A 121 -9.38 -11.16 11.63
N ALA A 122 -9.54 -10.77 12.88
CA ALA A 122 -8.49 -10.89 13.88
C ALA A 122 -9.06 -11.40 15.21
N VAL A 123 -8.18 -11.97 16.00
CA VAL A 123 -8.41 -12.33 17.41
C VAL A 123 -7.28 -11.75 18.26
N ILE A 124 -7.49 -11.65 19.57
CA ILE A 124 -6.44 -11.26 20.50
C ILE A 124 -5.91 -12.47 21.20
N SER A 125 -4.62 -12.71 21.13
CA SER A 125 -3.93 -13.80 21.83
C SER A 125 -3.92 -13.57 23.34
N SER A 126 -3.57 -14.61 24.11
CA SER A 126 -3.35 -14.51 25.55
C SER A 126 -2.28 -13.48 25.95
N TYR A 127 -1.36 -13.17 25.04
CA TYR A 127 -0.31 -12.13 25.19
C TYR A 127 -0.76 -10.72 24.78
N ARG A 128 -2.05 -10.54 24.48
CA ARG A 128 -2.62 -9.26 24.01
C ARG A 128 -2.04 -8.76 22.69
N VAL A 129 -1.66 -9.69 21.82
CA VAL A 129 -1.20 -9.41 20.45
C VAL A 129 -2.33 -9.74 19.48
N TYR A 130 -2.54 -8.92 18.46
CA TYR A 130 -3.46 -9.26 17.38
C TYR A 130 -2.92 -10.41 16.57
N GLN A 131 -3.80 -11.35 16.25
CA GLN A 131 -3.51 -12.48 15.37
C GLN A 131 -4.46 -12.45 14.19
N ILE A 132 -3.93 -12.62 13.00
CA ILE A 132 -4.68 -12.75 11.75
C ILE A 132 -4.48 -14.15 11.17
N PRO A 133 -5.36 -14.60 10.27
CA PRO A 133 -5.18 -15.89 9.60
C PRO A 133 -3.81 -15.96 8.92
N ALA A 134 -3.10 -17.05 9.12
CA ALA A 134 -1.81 -17.29 8.49
C ALA A 134 -1.99 -17.49 6.97
N PRO A 135 -1.06 -17.03 6.11
CA PRO A 135 -1.08 -17.36 4.69
C PRO A 135 -1.07 -18.88 4.47
N ASP A 136 -1.69 -19.37 3.39
CA ASP A 136 -1.84 -20.80 3.07
C ASP A 136 -0.52 -21.59 3.05
N SER A 137 0.62 -20.93 2.88
CA SER A 137 1.94 -21.54 2.90
C SER A 137 2.48 -21.86 4.31
N ASN A 138 1.82 -21.39 5.37
CA ASN A 138 2.24 -21.56 6.74
C ASN A 138 1.49 -22.75 7.40
N TYR A 139 2.20 -23.53 8.20
CA TYR A 139 1.62 -24.61 9.01
C TYR A 139 0.83 -24.10 10.22
N LEU A 140 0.77 -22.78 10.41
CA LEU A 140 0.06 -22.12 11.49
C LEU A 140 -1.32 -21.68 11.03
N ASP A 141 -2.31 -21.82 11.90
CA ASP A 141 -3.64 -21.25 11.68
C ASP A 141 -3.62 -19.72 11.79
N TRP A 142 -2.82 -19.17 12.71
CA TRP A 142 -2.74 -17.76 13.07
C TRP A 142 -1.31 -17.26 13.10
N ILE A 143 -1.11 -15.99 12.73
CA ILE A 143 0.16 -15.29 12.89
C ILE A 143 -0.04 -13.96 13.62
N ASP A 144 0.94 -13.60 14.45
CA ASP A 144 0.95 -12.33 15.15
C ASP A 144 1.10 -11.16 14.18
N THR A 145 0.41 -10.06 14.47
CA THR A 145 0.49 -8.84 13.65
C THR A 145 0.45 -7.59 14.51
N TYR A 146 1.11 -6.54 14.00
CA TYR A 146 1.13 -5.19 14.57
C TYR A 146 0.63 -4.20 13.52
N PRO A 147 -0.69 -4.13 13.26
CA PRO A 147 -1.27 -3.49 12.08
C PRO A 147 -0.88 -2.02 11.91
N ASN A 148 -0.68 -1.30 13.02
CA ASN A 148 -0.29 0.12 13.02
C ASN A 148 1.15 0.36 13.51
N GLY A 149 1.94 -0.69 13.74
CA GLY A 149 3.31 -0.55 14.26
C GLY A 149 4.24 0.26 13.33
N PHE A 150 4.10 0.06 12.03
CA PHE A 150 4.88 0.77 11.04
C PHE A 150 4.46 2.24 10.81
N ASN A 151 3.25 2.62 11.21
CA ASN A 151 2.71 3.98 11.00
C ASN A 151 3.54 5.05 11.71
N ARG A 152 3.97 4.75 12.95
CA ARG A 152 4.81 5.67 13.73
C ARG A 152 6.17 5.82 13.08
N GLN A 153 6.78 4.73 12.65
CA GLN A 153 8.10 4.72 12.00
C GLN A 153 8.09 5.58 10.73
N ILE A 154 7.18 5.30 9.78
CA ILE A 154 7.13 6.07 8.53
C ILE A 154 6.82 7.54 8.76
N THR A 155 6.00 7.87 9.75
CA THR A 155 5.67 9.25 10.08
C THR A 155 6.89 10.00 10.63
N GLU A 156 7.64 9.38 11.53
CA GLU A 156 8.84 9.97 12.09
C GLU A 156 9.96 10.12 11.05
N VAL A 157 10.23 9.07 10.26
CA VAL A 157 11.22 9.13 9.18
C VAL A 157 10.83 10.20 8.14
N ASN A 158 9.55 10.28 7.76
CA ASN A 158 9.08 11.30 6.83
C ASN A 158 9.32 12.73 7.36
N ARG A 159 9.05 12.96 8.67
CA ARG A 159 9.32 14.26 9.32
C ARG A 159 10.81 14.61 9.33
N GLN A 160 11.68 13.65 9.64
CA GLN A 160 13.14 13.82 9.64
C GLN A 160 13.70 14.15 8.25
N HIS A 161 13.04 13.71 7.20
CA HIS A 161 13.42 13.91 5.81
C HIS A 161 12.56 14.97 5.09
N ASN A 162 12.20 16.07 5.75
CA ASN A 162 11.44 17.20 5.19
C ASN A 162 10.16 16.78 4.44
N ASN A 163 9.50 15.74 4.89
CA ASN A 163 8.30 15.16 4.28
C ASN A 163 8.49 14.62 2.86
N HIS A 164 9.70 14.20 2.49
CA HIS A 164 10.01 13.63 1.17
C HIS A 164 9.73 12.12 1.08
N ILE A 165 9.69 11.41 2.21
CA ILE A 165 9.58 9.93 2.21
C ILE A 165 8.23 9.46 1.69
N LYS A 166 7.11 9.92 2.25
CA LYS A 166 5.78 9.47 1.81
C LYS A 166 5.50 9.80 0.33
N PRO A 167 5.79 11.01 -0.18
CA PRO A 167 5.69 11.29 -1.61
C PRO A 167 6.56 10.39 -2.48
N MET A 168 7.81 10.16 -2.09
CA MET A 168 8.72 9.25 -2.80
C MET A 168 8.18 7.81 -2.81
N VAL A 169 7.68 7.30 -1.68
CA VAL A 169 7.06 5.97 -1.59
C VAL A 169 5.91 5.84 -2.58
N ARG A 170 5.03 6.85 -2.71
CA ARG A 170 3.93 6.82 -3.69
C ARG A 170 4.44 6.77 -5.14
N ILE A 171 5.50 7.50 -5.47
CA ILE A 171 6.12 7.43 -6.81
C ILE A 171 6.65 6.03 -7.10
N ILE A 172 7.38 5.43 -6.16
CA ILE A 172 7.93 4.08 -6.36
C ILE A 172 6.82 3.03 -6.42
N LYS A 173 5.76 3.17 -5.62
CA LYS A 173 4.57 2.32 -5.74
C LYS A 173 3.88 2.49 -7.09
N TYR A 174 3.78 3.71 -7.62
CA TYR A 174 3.25 3.96 -8.96
C TYR A 174 4.08 3.25 -10.03
N TRP A 175 5.41 3.35 -9.96
CA TRP A 175 6.30 2.57 -10.83
C TRP A 175 6.06 1.07 -10.68
N ASN A 176 5.91 0.57 -9.46
CA ASN A 176 5.66 -0.83 -9.18
C ASN A 176 4.36 -1.34 -9.84
N VAL A 177 3.28 -0.55 -9.75
CA VAL A 177 2.01 -0.82 -10.44
C VAL A 177 2.19 -0.89 -11.96
N LYS A 178 2.91 0.08 -12.56
CA LYS A 178 3.17 0.13 -14.01
C LYS A 178 4.12 -0.96 -14.50
N ASN A 179 4.73 -1.71 -13.60
CA ASN A 179 5.64 -2.81 -13.88
C ASN A 179 5.16 -4.15 -13.31
N ASP A 180 3.84 -4.37 -13.25
CA ASP A 180 3.21 -5.64 -12.90
C ASP A 180 3.55 -6.12 -11.48
N TYR A 181 3.67 -5.20 -10.53
CA TYR A 181 3.97 -5.46 -9.12
C TYR A 181 5.23 -6.31 -8.92
N VAL A 182 6.37 -5.79 -9.36
CA VAL A 182 7.70 -6.39 -9.13
C VAL A 182 7.90 -6.75 -7.65
N PHE A 183 7.40 -5.91 -6.76
CA PHE A 183 7.48 -6.07 -5.30
C PHE A 183 6.09 -6.13 -4.66
N ASN A 184 6.00 -6.85 -3.53
CA ASN A 184 4.89 -6.68 -2.62
C ASN A 184 4.86 -5.23 -2.09
N SER A 185 3.69 -4.60 -2.10
CA SER A 185 3.56 -3.17 -1.76
C SER A 185 4.03 -2.84 -0.34
N PHE A 186 3.70 -3.67 0.65
CA PHE A 186 4.09 -3.42 2.04
C PHE A 186 5.60 -3.61 2.26
N SER A 187 6.17 -4.69 1.72
CA SER A 187 7.62 -4.93 1.78
C SER A 187 8.41 -3.82 1.08
N LEU A 188 7.88 -3.30 -0.03
CA LEU A 188 8.47 -2.17 -0.74
C LEU A 188 8.45 -0.90 0.14
N GLU A 189 7.33 -0.57 0.78
CA GLU A 189 7.25 0.56 1.70
C GLU A 189 8.27 0.43 2.84
N GLN A 190 8.35 -0.74 3.47
CA GLN A 190 9.33 -1.01 4.55
C GLN A 190 10.76 -0.84 4.06
N HIS A 191 11.10 -1.39 2.91
CA HIS A 191 12.42 -1.25 2.32
C HIS A 191 12.78 0.22 2.08
N LEU A 192 11.87 0.99 1.48
CA LEU A 192 12.08 2.41 1.18
C LEU A 192 12.23 3.27 2.45
N VAL A 193 11.46 3.00 3.49
CA VAL A 193 11.53 3.75 4.75
C VAL A 193 12.80 3.45 5.54
N ASN A 194 13.32 2.23 5.42
CA ASN A 194 14.54 1.80 6.13
C ASN A 194 15.84 2.16 5.39
N ASN A 195 15.77 2.73 4.19
CA ASN A 195 16.94 3.18 3.47
C ASN A 195 17.53 4.47 4.06
N VAL A 196 18.83 4.66 3.82
CA VAL A 196 19.56 5.88 4.20
C VAL A 196 19.45 6.91 3.06
N TYR A 197 19.00 8.12 3.39
CA TYR A 197 18.90 9.25 2.48
C TYR A 197 19.71 10.43 3.01
N LEU A 198 20.76 10.81 2.29
CA LEU A 198 21.67 11.90 2.66
C LEU A 198 21.58 13.09 1.68
N HIS A 199 20.37 13.44 1.27
CA HIS A 199 20.13 14.38 0.18
C HIS A 199 19.22 15.54 0.60
N ALA A 200 19.35 16.69 -0.09
CA ALA A 200 18.53 17.86 0.15
C ALA A 200 17.35 17.98 -0.82
N SER A 201 17.43 17.42 -2.04
CA SER A 201 16.40 17.59 -3.06
C SER A 201 15.54 16.34 -3.23
N PHE A 202 14.25 16.54 -3.49
CA PHE A 202 13.29 15.45 -3.65
C PHE A 202 13.64 14.46 -4.77
N LYS A 203 14.19 14.95 -5.90
CA LYS A 203 14.61 14.06 -6.98
C LYS A 203 15.69 13.07 -6.56
N GLU A 204 16.63 13.48 -5.71
CA GLU A 204 17.69 12.60 -5.22
C GLU A 204 17.15 11.52 -4.29
N TYR A 205 16.08 11.78 -3.52
CA TYR A 205 15.38 10.73 -2.78
C TYR A 205 14.83 9.67 -3.72
N VAL A 206 14.19 10.09 -4.81
CA VAL A 206 13.64 9.17 -5.82
C VAL A 206 14.75 8.38 -6.50
N TYR A 207 15.86 9.03 -6.89
CA TYR A 207 17.00 8.35 -7.50
C TYR A 207 17.62 7.32 -6.57
N THR A 208 17.88 7.69 -5.33
CA THR A 208 18.42 6.78 -4.30
C THR A 208 17.46 5.61 -4.04
N ALA A 209 16.15 5.85 -4.02
CA ALA A 209 15.17 4.78 -3.88
C ALA A 209 15.31 3.74 -5.01
N PHE A 210 15.42 4.17 -6.27
CA PHE A 210 15.62 3.24 -7.40
C PHE A 210 16.98 2.53 -7.34
N ASP A 211 18.06 3.23 -6.97
CA ASP A 211 19.39 2.62 -6.85
C ASP A 211 19.40 1.47 -5.83
N ASN A 212 18.63 1.63 -4.77
CA ASN A 212 18.54 0.64 -3.67
C ASN A 212 17.51 -0.46 -3.91
N LEU A 213 16.70 -0.41 -4.98
CA LEU A 213 15.80 -1.52 -5.30
C LEU A 213 16.60 -2.77 -5.65
N ASN A 214 16.31 -3.87 -4.98
CA ASN A 214 16.91 -5.17 -5.25
C ASN A 214 15.85 -6.25 -5.17
N VAL A 215 15.93 -7.21 -6.07
CA VAL A 215 15.14 -8.43 -6.04
C VAL A 215 16.03 -9.59 -5.55
N ALA A 216 15.41 -10.61 -4.97
CA ALA A 216 16.12 -11.80 -4.53
C ALA A 216 16.89 -12.45 -5.71
N TRP A 217 17.99 -13.13 -5.41
CA TRP A 217 18.85 -13.75 -6.42
C TRP A 217 18.11 -14.82 -7.26
N ASP A 218 17.14 -15.50 -6.65
CA ASP A 218 16.27 -16.52 -7.25
C ASP A 218 14.98 -15.96 -7.84
N ALA A 219 14.77 -14.62 -7.78
CA ALA A 219 13.59 -14.00 -8.38
C ALA A 219 13.52 -14.24 -9.89
N ALA A 220 12.31 -14.29 -10.42
CA ALA A 220 12.05 -14.44 -11.83
C ALA A 220 12.79 -13.38 -12.67
N GLN A 221 13.33 -13.77 -13.83
CA GLN A 221 14.17 -12.90 -14.66
C GLN A 221 13.50 -11.59 -15.03
N TRP A 222 12.21 -11.60 -15.34
CA TRP A 222 11.47 -10.38 -15.68
C TRP A 222 11.50 -9.31 -14.57
N ARG A 223 11.51 -9.72 -13.27
CA ARG A 223 11.64 -8.78 -12.14
C ARG A 223 13.03 -8.16 -12.10
N LYS A 224 14.06 -8.97 -12.33
CA LYS A 224 15.46 -8.50 -12.41
C LYS A 224 15.63 -7.49 -13.53
N ASP A 225 15.06 -7.78 -14.70
CA ASP A 225 15.13 -6.91 -15.89
C ASP A 225 14.43 -5.57 -15.65
N LYS A 226 13.24 -5.56 -15.00
CA LYS A 226 12.53 -4.34 -14.65
C LYS A 226 13.35 -3.43 -13.71
N VAL A 227 13.97 -4.02 -12.68
CA VAL A 227 14.81 -3.27 -11.73
C VAL A 227 16.10 -2.78 -12.42
N ALA A 228 16.77 -3.62 -13.21
CA ALA A 228 17.97 -3.23 -13.95
C ALA A 228 17.68 -2.07 -14.92
N ARG A 229 16.56 -2.14 -15.65
CA ARG A 229 16.12 -1.07 -16.55
C ARG A 229 15.85 0.23 -15.78
N ALA A 230 15.19 0.17 -14.62
CA ALA A 230 14.94 1.35 -13.81
C ALA A 230 16.24 2.03 -13.38
N LYS A 231 17.20 1.28 -12.87
CA LYS A 231 18.53 1.79 -12.50
C LYS A 231 19.29 2.37 -13.68
N GLN A 232 19.22 1.75 -14.85
CA GLN A 232 19.85 2.27 -16.06
C GLN A 232 19.25 3.63 -16.46
N ILE A 233 17.93 3.78 -16.40
CA ILE A 233 17.25 5.06 -16.67
C ILE A 233 17.71 6.14 -15.69
N ILE A 234 17.79 5.84 -14.39
CA ILE A 234 18.30 6.80 -13.39
C ILE A 234 19.75 7.22 -13.72
N ASN A 235 20.61 6.29 -14.12
CA ASN A 235 21.97 6.62 -14.51
C ASN A 235 22.01 7.52 -15.76
N ASN A 236 21.18 7.27 -16.76
CA ASN A 236 21.05 8.11 -17.94
C ASN A 236 20.61 9.53 -17.58
N ILE A 237 19.61 9.67 -16.70
CA ILE A 237 19.12 10.97 -16.23
C ILE A 237 20.27 11.77 -15.58
N ARG A 238 21.01 11.15 -14.67
CA ARG A 238 22.17 11.80 -14.02
C ARG A 238 23.22 12.22 -15.03
N GLN A 239 23.44 11.44 -16.08
CA GLN A 239 24.37 11.79 -17.15
C GLN A 239 23.87 13.00 -17.96
N TYR A 240 22.59 13.04 -18.33
CA TYR A 240 21.99 14.18 -19.01
C TYR A 240 22.03 15.44 -18.16
N GLU A 241 21.74 15.37 -16.86
CA GLU A 241 21.83 16.49 -15.94
C GLU A 241 23.26 17.03 -15.83
N ARG A 242 24.27 16.15 -15.71
CA ARG A 242 25.71 16.56 -15.71
C ARG A 242 26.13 17.25 -17.00
N ASN A 243 25.54 16.86 -18.12
CA ASN A 243 25.84 17.43 -19.44
C ASN A 243 24.97 18.65 -19.77
N ASN A 244 24.24 19.20 -18.81
CA ASN A 244 23.29 20.32 -19.00
C ASN A 244 22.24 20.06 -20.11
N MET A 245 21.69 18.84 -20.17
CA MET A 245 20.67 18.42 -21.12
C MET A 245 19.31 18.17 -20.40
N PRO A 246 18.63 19.22 -19.91
CA PRO A 246 17.44 19.07 -19.07
C PRO A 246 16.25 18.43 -19.80
N ASP A 247 16.07 18.70 -21.09
CA ASP A 247 14.97 18.13 -21.88
C ASP A 247 15.16 16.63 -22.10
N SER A 248 16.41 16.18 -22.30
CA SER A 248 16.74 14.76 -22.38
C SER A 248 16.51 14.06 -21.05
N ALA A 249 16.91 14.69 -19.94
CA ALA A 249 16.67 14.18 -18.60
C ALA A 249 15.16 14.05 -18.29
N GLU A 250 14.36 15.07 -18.67
CA GLU A 250 12.90 15.04 -18.55
C GLU A 250 12.26 13.93 -19.41
N SER A 251 12.71 13.79 -20.63
CA SER A 251 12.22 12.73 -21.53
C SER A 251 12.54 11.34 -20.98
N GLU A 252 13.70 11.19 -20.35
CA GLU A 252 14.13 9.91 -19.79
C GLU A 252 13.35 9.54 -18.52
N ILE A 253 13.12 10.50 -17.60
CA ILE A 253 12.31 10.21 -16.39
C ILE A 253 10.87 9.82 -16.74
N LYS A 254 10.29 10.36 -17.79
CA LYS A 254 8.94 10.01 -18.25
C LYS A 254 8.83 8.57 -18.76
N LYS A 255 9.93 7.95 -19.20
CA LYS A 255 9.97 6.50 -19.54
C LYS A 255 9.90 5.63 -18.29
N LEU A 256 10.43 6.11 -17.17
CA LEU A 256 10.43 5.42 -15.88
C LEU A 256 9.13 5.64 -15.13
N ILE A 257 8.72 6.88 -15.03
CA ILE A 257 7.51 7.34 -14.34
C ILE A 257 6.64 8.08 -15.36
N PRO A 258 5.70 7.41 -16.03
CA PRO A 258 4.81 8.06 -17.00
C PRO A 258 3.95 9.16 -16.37
N PRO A 259 3.47 10.15 -17.15
CA PRO A 259 2.54 11.15 -16.65
C PRO A 259 1.26 10.50 -16.09
N ILE A 260 0.75 11.06 -15.01
CA ILE A 260 -0.58 10.73 -14.48
C ILE A 260 -1.58 11.67 -15.16
N SER A 261 -2.49 11.09 -15.93
CA SER A 261 -3.59 11.80 -16.63
C SER A 261 -4.69 12.20 -15.66
#